data_ca851baf17fec53a0dfab14e2d8c2bba
#
_entry.id   ca851baf17fec53a0dfab14e2d8c2bba
#
_cell.length_a   1.000
_cell.length_b   1.000
_cell.length_c   1.000
_cell.angle_alpha   90.00
_cell.angle_beta   90.00
_cell.angle_gamma   90.00
#
_symmetry.space_group_name_H-M   'P 1'
#
loop_
_entity.id
_entity.type
_entity.pdbx_description
1 polymer ?
#
loop_
_entity_poly.entity_id
_entity_poly.type
_entity_poly.pdbx_seq_one_letter_code
_entity_poly.pdbx_strand_id
1 'polypeptide(L)'
;MKNVLSLAGSDPSGGAGIQADLKTFAARGTYGMAALTALTAQNTQGVSGVFAVPADFVAQQLTMIFSDVRVDAVKIGMIVNAQISDRVAQILQEQLIKQPDLQIVLDPVMIAKGGAALLDPQAVESLTQKLLPLATLLTPNLPEAAAILGVPVAENREDMERQGQALLAKGCKAVLMKGGHMAGEHCPDLLLSAEYNLWFEAPRVETPDTHGTGCTLSSALAAELAKGNSLPDAVREAKAYLLRAISAAHRLEVGMKDETGRSLGHGPVFHAIDQIRAPSALLGSRRSDTLKVLTNEGFLKNQEAFTLRAISMPAIIAGTKINVPVAAKPTVVIAGPGQMPPRPQPIPNRIAPITSDLSGLRLAGTSKFTVQTGFLRVKTTRKPINVVTTAVPMTRANDGSQLPVISRKF
;
A
#
# COMPACT_ATOMS: atom_id res chain seq x y z
N MET A 1 14.14 4.68 10.05
CA MET A 1 13.23 4.74 8.88
C MET A 1 12.44 6.03 8.98
N LYS A 2 12.18 6.71 7.86
CA LYS A 2 11.35 7.92 7.80
C LYS A 2 9.89 7.54 7.64
N ASN A 3 8.98 8.34 8.22
CA ASN A 3 7.55 8.10 8.23
C ASN A 3 6.85 9.09 7.28
N VAL A 4 6.06 8.58 6.35
CA VAL A 4 5.36 9.38 5.34
C VAL A 4 3.87 9.11 5.42
N LEU A 5 3.06 10.17 5.49
CA LEU A 5 1.61 10.11 5.57
C LEU A 5 0.99 10.41 4.22
N SER A 6 0.19 9.49 3.69
CA SER A 6 -0.72 9.75 2.58
C SER A 6 -2.05 10.28 3.09
N LEU A 7 -2.56 11.30 2.43
CA LEU A 7 -3.87 11.90 2.63
C LEU A 7 -4.61 11.86 1.29
N ALA A 8 -5.39 10.82 1.05
CA ALA A 8 -6.00 10.60 -0.26
C ALA A 8 -7.22 9.66 -0.17
N GLY A 9 -7.94 9.54 -1.29
CA GLY A 9 -8.96 8.53 -1.46
C GLY A 9 -8.37 7.12 -1.61
N SER A 10 -9.20 6.09 -1.37
CA SER A 10 -8.82 4.71 -1.65
C SER A 10 -9.15 4.34 -3.09
N ASP A 11 -8.32 3.49 -3.70
CA ASP A 11 -8.60 2.78 -4.94
C ASP A 11 -8.59 1.27 -4.69
N PRO A 12 -9.76 0.61 -4.62
CA PRO A 12 -9.84 -0.81 -4.31
C PRO A 12 -9.16 -1.71 -5.35
N SER A 13 -8.93 -1.21 -6.58
CA SER A 13 -8.13 -1.93 -7.59
C SER A 13 -6.63 -1.92 -7.28
N GLY A 14 -6.20 -1.03 -6.38
CA GLY A 14 -4.84 -0.99 -5.88
C GLY A 14 -3.85 -0.24 -6.75
N GLY A 15 -4.29 0.41 -7.83
CA GLY A 15 -3.42 1.10 -8.79
C GLY A 15 -3.15 2.56 -8.48
N ALA A 16 -4.03 3.22 -7.73
CA ALA A 16 -3.94 4.64 -7.37
C ALA A 16 -4.27 4.87 -5.90
N GLY A 17 -4.51 6.12 -5.50
CA GLY A 17 -4.90 6.50 -4.15
C GLY A 17 -3.92 6.03 -3.07
N ILE A 18 -4.42 5.86 -1.84
CA ILE A 18 -3.58 5.41 -0.72
C ILE A 18 -2.89 4.08 -0.99
N GLN A 19 -3.47 3.19 -1.80
CA GLN A 19 -2.87 1.89 -2.12
C GLN A 19 -1.60 2.05 -2.96
N ALA A 20 -1.60 2.92 -3.96
CA ALA A 20 -0.39 3.27 -4.72
C ALA A 20 0.62 4.00 -3.84
N ASP A 21 0.14 4.91 -2.98
CA ASP A 21 0.99 5.70 -2.09
C ASP A 21 1.74 4.79 -1.11
N LEU A 22 1.06 3.91 -0.40
CA LEU A 22 1.65 2.98 0.57
C LEU A 22 2.64 2.00 -0.08
N LYS A 23 2.30 1.47 -1.28
CA LYS A 23 3.22 0.63 -2.07
C LYS A 23 4.48 1.38 -2.45
N THR A 24 4.33 2.65 -2.88
CA THR A 24 5.43 3.52 -3.25
C THR A 24 6.31 3.86 -2.05
N PHE A 25 5.73 4.22 -0.90
CA PHE A 25 6.48 4.49 0.33
C PHE A 25 7.33 3.28 0.73
N ALA A 26 6.73 2.08 0.72
CA ALA A 26 7.46 0.84 1.00
C ALA A 26 8.58 0.59 -0.01
N ALA A 27 8.32 0.78 -1.32
CA ALA A 27 9.32 0.62 -2.38
C ALA A 27 10.48 1.62 -2.25
N ARG A 28 10.21 2.82 -1.74
CA ARG A 28 11.23 3.87 -1.49
C ARG A 28 11.86 3.81 -0.10
N GLY A 29 11.60 2.73 0.67
CA GLY A 29 12.25 2.48 1.95
C GLY A 29 11.80 3.39 3.10
N THR A 30 10.55 3.86 3.04
CA THR A 30 9.91 4.63 4.12
C THR A 30 8.76 3.87 4.75
N TYR A 31 8.36 4.22 5.97
CA TYR A 31 7.17 3.71 6.63
C TYR A 31 5.96 4.53 6.18
N GLY A 32 5.02 3.87 5.51
CA GLY A 32 3.83 4.51 4.97
C GLY A 32 2.65 4.44 5.92
N MET A 33 1.98 5.57 6.10
CA MET A 33 0.71 5.72 6.81
C MET A 33 -0.32 6.33 5.88
N ALA A 34 -1.61 6.18 6.18
CA ALA A 34 -2.67 6.76 5.37
C ALA A 34 -3.84 7.25 6.22
N ALA A 35 -4.34 8.45 5.89
CA ALA A 35 -5.65 8.96 6.29
C ALA A 35 -6.54 9.05 5.05
N LEU A 36 -7.76 8.50 5.14
CA LEU A 36 -8.66 8.42 4.00
C LEU A 36 -9.55 9.66 3.92
N THR A 37 -9.61 10.25 2.72
CA THR A 37 -10.51 11.36 2.39
C THR A 37 -11.79 10.86 1.72
N ALA A 38 -11.72 9.73 1.00
CA ALA A 38 -12.84 9.10 0.34
C ALA A 38 -12.64 7.60 0.14
N LEU A 39 -13.74 6.89 -0.02
CA LEU A 39 -13.78 5.53 -0.58
C LEU A 39 -14.29 5.61 -2.01
N THR A 40 -13.72 4.84 -2.92
CA THR A 40 -14.22 4.74 -4.29
C THR A 40 -14.72 3.33 -4.60
N ALA A 41 -15.71 3.26 -5.46
CA ALA A 41 -16.06 2.04 -6.19
C ALA A 41 -15.37 2.14 -7.56
N GLN A 42 -14.20 1.56 -7.67
CA GLN A 42 -13.27 1.77 -8.77
C GLN A 42 -12.59 0.48 -9.19
N ASN A 43 -12.30 0.37 -10.48
CA ASN A 43 -11.47 -0.69 -11.06
C ASN A 43 -10.56 -0.10 -12.17
N THR A 44 -9.90 -0.95 -12.95
CA THR A 44 -9.01 -0.50 -14.03
C THR A 44 -9.72 0.22 -15.18
N GLN A 45 -11.04 0.11 -15.28
CA GLN A 45 -11.85 0.71 -16.35
C GLN A 45 -12.43 2.07 -15.95
N GLY A 46 -12.61 2.34 -14.66
CA GLY A 46 -13.14 3.63 -14.21
C GLY A 46 -13.64 3.65 -12.77
N VAL A 47 -14.27 4.76 -12.43
CA VAL A 47 -14.87 5.06 -11.13
C VAL A 47 -16.39 5.10 -11.29
N SER A 48 -17.11 4.24 -10.58
CA SER A 48 -18.59 4.19 -10.58
C SER A 48 -19.21 4.90 -9.38
N GLY A 49 -18.43 5.21 -8.33
CA GLY A 49 -18.92 5.90 -7.15
C GLY A 49 -17.80 6.42 -6.26
N VAL A 50 -18.08 7.51 -5.57
CA VAL A 50 -17.21 8.15 -4.59
C VAL A 50 -18.02 8.40 -3.31
N PHE A 51 -17.53 7.90 -2.19
CA PHE A 51 -18.07 8.18 -0.87
C PHE A 51 -17.07 9.02 -0.09
N ALA A 52 -17.37 10.32 0.08
CA ALA A 52 -16.55 11.22 0.87
C ALA A 52 -16.57 10.82 2.35
N VAL A 53 -15.42 10.73 2.98
CA VAL A 53 -15.32 10.59 4.43
C VAL A 53 -15.72 11.91 5.06
N PRO A 54 -16.54 11.93 6.13
CA PRO A 54 -16.89 13.17 6.81
C PRO A 54 -15.64 13.97 7.21
N ALA A 55 -15.62 15.27 6.95
CA ALA A 55 -14.45 16.13 7.16
C ALA A 55 -13.91 16.08 8.61
N ASP A 56 -14.80 16.00 9.61
CA ASP A 56 -14.40 15.86 11.01
C ASP A 56 -13.76 14.49 11.29
N PHE A 57 -14.16 13.42 10.58
CA PHE A 57 -13.52 12.12 10.73
C PHE A 57 -12.15 12.08 10.04
N VAL A 58 -11.98 12.79 8.92
CA VAL A 58 -10.65 13.01 8.32
C VAL A 58 -9.75 13.73 9.33
N ALA A 59 -10.28 14.78 9.97
CA ALA A 59 -9.56 15.52 10.99
C ALA A 59 -9.17 14.62 12.20
N GLN A 60 -10.07 13.74 12.65
CA GLN A 60 -9.77 12.77 13.72
C GLN A 60 -8.63 11.81 13.34
N GLN A 61 -8.63 11.26 12.11
CA GLN A 61 -7.54 10.41 11.64
C GLN A 61 -6.20 11.14 11.72
N LEU A 62 -6.13 12.38 11.24
CA LEU A 62 -4.91 13.20 11.29
C LEU A 62 -4.48 13.49 12.72
N THR A 63 -5.41 13.92 13.58
CA THR A 63 -5.14 14.23 14.98
C THR A 63 -4.56 13.02 15.70
N MET A 64 -5.13 11.83 15.50
CA MET A 64 -4.63 10.59 16.10
C MET A 64 -3.20 10.25 15.62
N ILE A 65 -2.93 10.43 14.34
CA ILE A 65 -1.58 10.16 13.80
C ILE A 65 -0.58 11.17 14.36
N PHE A 66 -0.84 12.47 14.25
CA PHE A 66 0.09 13.51 14.70
C PHE A 66 0.28 13.57 16.21
N SER A 67 -0.64 13.01 17.01
CA SER A 67 -0.50 12.96 18.47
C SER A 67 0.47 11.89 18.96
N ASP A 68 0.75 10.87 18.15
CA ASP A 68 1.51 9.67 18.56
C ASP A 68 2.70 9.37 17.63
N VAL A 69 2.53 9.61 16.33
CA VAL A 69 3.52 9.21 15.34
C VAL A 69 4.26 10.42 14.79
N ARG A 70 5.60 10.37 14.79
CA ARG A 70 6.40 11.36 14.06
C ARG A 70 6.16 11.22 12.56
N VAL A 71 5.74 12.31 11.92
CA VAL A 71 5.53 12.39 10.47
C VAL A 71 6.66 13.23 9.85
N ASP A 72 7.46 12.67 8.96
CA ASP A 72 8.56 13.38 8.29
C ASP A 72 8.11 14.05 6.98
N ALA A 73 7.08 13.50 6.31
CA ALA A 73 6.43 14.14 5.16
C ALA A 73 4.97 13.75 5.03
N VAL A 74 4.18 14.62 4.40
CA VAL A 74 2.79 14.39 4.03
C VAL A 74 2.66 14.47 2.51
N LYS A 75 2.02 13.48 1.89
CA LYS A 75 1.55 13.54 0.51
C LYS A 75 0.05 13.75 0.52
N ILE A 76 -0.41 14.80 -0.12
CA ILE A 76 -1.82 15.10 -0.30
C ILE A 76 -2.21 14.74 -1.74
N GLY A 77 -3.25 13.91 -1.88
CA GLY A 77 -3.84 13.56 -3.17
C GLY A 77 -5.29 14.03 -3.28
N MET A 78 -6.22 13.13 -3.60
CA MET A 78 -7.63 13.44 -3.76
C MET A 78 -8.26 13.96 -2.46
N ILE A 79 -8.78 15.19 -2.47
CA ILE A 79 -9.40 15.88 -1.32
C ILE A 79 -10.93 15.86 -1.35
N VAL A 80 -11.55 15.67 -2.50
CA VAL A 80 -13.00 15.58 -2.76
C VAL A 80 -13.75 16.89 -2.66
N ASN A 81 -13.79 17.57 -1.50
CA ASN A 81 -14.60 18.76 -1.26
C ASN A 81 -13.89 19.82 -0.40
N ALA A 82 -14.47 21.02 -0.38
CA ALA A 82 -13.92 22.17 0.32
C ALA A 82 -13.85 21.94 1.85
N GLN A 83 -14.83 21.26 2.45
CA GLN A 83 -14.85 21.02 3.89
C GLN A 83 -13.66 20.15 4.34
N ILE A 84 -13.33 19.12 3.57
CA ILE A 84 -12.14 18.29 3.84
C ILE A 84 -10.88 19.13 3.65
N SER A 85 -10.78 19.91 2.55
CA SER A 85 -9.65 20.81 2.32
C SER A 85 -9.41 21.76 3.50
N ASP A 86 -10.47 22.39 3.98
CA ASP A 86 -10.42 23.34 5.09
C ASP A 86 -9.91 22.71 6.40
N ARG A 87 -10.45 21.55 6.75
CA ARG A 87 -10.03 20.83 7.96
C ARG A 87 -8.61 20.34 7.89
N VAL A 88 -8.21 19.83 6.72
CA VAL A 88 -6.82 19.40 6.47
C VAL A 88 -5.86 20.58 6.56
N ALA A 89 -6.18 21.71 5.91
CA ALA A 89 -5.35 22.90 5.96
C ALA A 89 -5.16 23.42 7.38
N GLN A 90 -6.23 23.49 8.16
CA GLN A 90 -6.17 23.89 9.58
C GLN A 90 -5.17 23.02 10.36
N ILE A 91 -5.29 21.69 10.28
CA ILE A 91 -4.41 20.78 11.03
C ILE A 91 -2.96 20.90 10.56
N LEU A 92 -2.72 20.98 9.24
CA LEU A 92 -1.38 21.12 8.71
C LEU A 92 -0.73 22.44 9.08
N GLN A 93 -1.48 23.54 9.15
CA GLN A 93 -0.99 24.82 9.67
C GLN A 93 -0.52 24.69 11.13
N GLU A 94 -1.33 24.05 11.99
CA GLU A 94 -0.98 23.78 13.38
C GLU A 94 0.27 22.88 13.49
N GLN A 95 0.42 21.91 12.60
CA GLN A 95 1.60 21.05 12.59
C GLN A 95 2.85 21.79 12.10
N LEU A 96 2.75 22.65 11.09
CA LEU A 96 3.88 23.44 10.60
C LEU A 96 4.40 24.44 11.63
N ILE A 97 3.56 24.90 12.56
CA ILE A 97 4.01 25.71 13.73
C ILE A 97 4.90 24.87 14.65
N LYS A 98 4.55 23.60 14.87
CA LYS A 98 5.28 22.66 15.75
C LYS A 98 6.52 22.06 15.07
N GLN A 99 6.40 21.83 13.77
CA GLN A 99 7.42 21.19 12.92
C GLN A 99 7.56 21.96 11.60
N PRO A 100 8.33 23.08 11.57
CA PRO A 100 8.46 23.93 10.38
C PRO A 100 9.16 23.27 9.18
N ASP A 101 9.87 22.17 9.42
CA ASP A 101 10.58 21.35 8.43
C ASP A 101 9.72 20.21 7.86
N LEU A 102 8.46 20.06 8.27
CA LEU A 102 7.53 19.07 7.71
C LEU A 102 7.39 19.28 6.20
N GLN A 103 7.71 18.24 5.44
CA GLN A 103 7.61 18.27 3.98
C GLN A 103 6.16 17.97 3.54
N ILE A 104 5.57 18.82 2.70
CA ILE A 104 4.22 18.65 2.19
C ILE A 104 4.27 18.61 0.66
N VAL A 105 3.94 17.46 0.07
CA VAL A 105 3.78 17.28 -1.37
C VAL A 105 2.30 17.28 -1.70
N LEU A 106 1.86 18.27 -2.45
CA LEU A 106 0.47 18.43 -2.91
C LEU A 106 0.33 18.00 -4.37
N ASP A 107 -0.37 16.90 -4.61
CA ASP A 107 -0.79 16.45 -5.93
C ASP A 107 -2.25 16.86 -6.12
N PRO A 108 -2.54 17.88 -6.95
CA PRO A 108 -3.86 18.49 -7.05
C PRO A 108 -4.79 17.67 -7.95
N VAL A 109 -5.08 16.43 -7.53
CA VAL A 109 -5.87 15.47 -8.31
C VAL A 109 -7.29 15.96 -8.51
N MET A 110 -7.65 16.30 -9.75
CA MET A 110 -8.97 16.84 -10.11
C MET A 110 -9.83 15.86 -10.89
N ILE A 111 -9.21 14.99 -11.68
CA ILE A 111 -9.90 14.09 -12.62
C ILE A 111 -9.30 12.70 -12.48
N ALA A 112 -10.16 11.67 -12.40
CA ALA A 112 -9.75 10.28 -12.48
C ALA A 112 -9.23 9.93 -13.88
N LYS A 113 -8.40 8.88 -14.00
CA LYS A 113 -7.86 8.41 -15.29
C LYS A 113 -8.98 8.11 -16.30
N GLY A 114 -10.17 7.71 -15.87
CA GLY A 114 -11.36 7.49 -16.70
C GLY A 114 -12.20 8.74 -17.01
N GLY A 115 -11.71 9.96 -16.71
CA GLY A 115 -12.39 11.22 -16.99
C GLY A 115 -13.42 11.67 -15.95
N ALA A 116 -13.69 10.88 -14.91
CA ALA A 116 -14.61 11.28 -13.84
C ALA A 116 -14.02 12.45 -13.02
N ALA A 117 -14.81 13.50 -12.80
CA ALA A 117 -14.42 14.60 -11.90
C ALA A 117 -14.33 14.09 -10.47
N LEU A 118 -13.21 14.37 -9.79
CA LEU A 118 -12.92 13.98 -8.42
C LEU A 118 -12.93 15.14 -7.43
N LEU A 119 -12.98 16.36 -7.94
CA LEU A 119 -12.94 17.59 -7.17
C LEU A 119 -14.03 18.54 -7.67
N ASP A 120 -14.80 19.12 -6.76
CA ASP A 120 -15.76 20.15 -7.12
C ASP A 120 -15.08 21.52 -7.30
N PRO A 121 -15.71 22.51 -7.98
CA PRO A 121 -15.10 23.83 -8.18
C PRO A 121 -14.76 24.58 -6.88
N GLN A 122 -15.58 24.44 -5.83
CA GLN A 122 -15.33 25.06 -4.52
C GLN A 122 -14.13 24.42 -3.84
N ALA A 123 -13.91 23.11 -4.05
CA ALA A 123 -12.75 22.42 -3.54
C ALA A 123 -11.45 22.86 -4.25
N VAL A 124 -11.49 23.16 -5.55
CA VAL A 124 -10.34 23.75 -6.27
C VAL A 124 -9.96 25.09 -5.65
N GLU A 125 -10.95 25.93 -5.35
CA GLU A 125 -10.72 27.23 -4.71
C GLU A 125 -10.12 27.07 -3.31
N SER A 126 -10.72 26.24 -2.47
CA SER A 126 -10.21 25.97 -1.11
C SER A 126 -8.81 25.38 -1.14
N LEU A 127 -8.53 24.40 -2.02
CA LEU A 127 -7.19 23.83 -2.21
C LEU A 127 -6.18 24.91 -2.58
N THR A 128 -6.55 25.77 -3.53
CA THR A 128 -5.65 26.83 -4.02
C THR A 128 -5.37 27.90 -2.96
N GLN A 129 -6.37 28.27 -2.16
CA GLN A 129 -6.23 29.32 -1.16
C GLN A 129 -5.63 28.85 0.16
N LYS A 130 -5.88 27.58 0.55
CA LYS A 130 -5.57 27.10 1.89
C LYS A 130 -4.49 26.01 1.94
N LEU A 131 -4.46 25.06 1.00
CA LEU A 131 -3.48 23.97 1.00
C LEU A 131 -2.24 24.30 0.19
N LEU A 132 -2.40 24.94 -0.97
CA LEU A 132 -1.29 25.27 -1.85
C LEU A 132 -0.21 26.12 -1.16
N PRO A 133 -0.52 27.16 -0.35
CA PRO A 133 0.50 27.93 0.37
C PRO A 133 1.28 27.13 1.43
N LEU A 134 0.76 25.98 1.85
CA LEU A 134 1.42 25.11 2.81
C LEU A 134 2.39 24.10 2.14
N ALA A 135 2.28 23.96 0.81
CA ALA A 135 3.01 22.95 0.08
C ALA A 135 4.50 23.28 -0.04
N THR A 136 5.35 22.32 0.32
CA THR A 136 6.78 22.33 -0.04
C THR A 136 6.94 22.14 -1.54
N LEU A 137 6.11 21.26 -2.13
CA LEU A 137 6.12 20.94 -3.55
C LEU A 137 4.71 20.70 -4.06
N LEU A 138 4.27 21.47 -5.05
CA LEU A 138 3.05 21.23 -5.83
C LEU A 138 3.40 20.45 -7.09
N THR A 139 2.61 19.41 -7.44
CA THR A 139 2.91 18.52 -8.58
C THR A 139 1.78 18.44 -9.61
N PRO A 140 1.36 19.55 -10.26
CA PRO A 140 0.26 19.54 -11.21
C PRO A 140 0.69 18.96 -12.57
N ASN A 141 -0.21 18.26 -13.24
CA ASN A 141 -0.12 18.07 -14.68
C ASN A 141 -0.62 19.34 -15.40
N LEU A 142 -0.50 19.36 -16.73
CA LEU A 142 -0.83 20.58 -17.49
C LEU A 142 -2.32 20.96 -17.40
N PRO A 143 -3.29 20.03 -17.50
CA PRO A 143 -4.70 20.33 -17.25
C PRO A 143 -4.99 20.82 -15.83
N GLU A 144 -4.36 20.24 -14.81
CA GLU A 144 -4.50 20.66 -13.41
C GLU A 144 -3.96 22.09 -13.19
N ALA A 145 -2.79 22.38 -13.75
CA ALA A 145 -2.23 23.74 -13.69
C ALA A 145 -3.15 24.77 -14.35
N ALA A 146 -3.65 24.46 -15.54
CA ALA A 146 -4.59 25.30 -16.25
C ALA A 146 -5.87 25.55 -15.46
N ALA A 147 -6.43 24.51 -14.82
CA ALA A 147 -7.64 24.62 -13.99
C ALA A 147 -7.41 25.49 -12.74
N ILE A 148 -6.27 25.36 -12.04
CA ILE A 148 -5.92 26.18 -10.87
C ILE A 148 -5.76 27.65 -11.25
N LEU A 149 -5.23 27.91 -12.44
CA LEU A 149 -4.95 29.28 -12.92
C LEU A 149 -6.12 29.91 -13.66
N GLY A 150 -7.09 29.13 -14.13
CA GLY A 150 -8.18 29.61 -14.98
C GLY A 150 -7.69 30.03 -16.37
N VAL A 151 -6.72 29.30 -16.95
CA VAL A 151 -6.08 29.60 -18.23
C VAL A 151 -6.13 28.40 -19.18
N PRO A 152 -5.86 28.54 -20.49
CA PRO A 152 -5.71 27.43 -21.40
C PRO A 152 -4.58 26.47 -20.96
N VAL A 153 -4.69 25.17 -21.33
CA VAL A 153 -3.65 24.18 -21.08
C VAL A 153 -2.37 24.56 -21.83
N ALA A 154 -1.23 24.44 -21.14
CA ALA A 154 0.08 24.70 -21.74
C ALA A 154 0.35 23.75 -22.92
N GLU A 155 0.80 24.29 -24.04
CA GLU A 155 1.07 23.56 -25.28
C GLU A 155 2.58 23.39 -25.56
N ASN A 156 3.41 24.23 -24.94
CA ASN A 156 4.86 24.28 -25.13
C ASN A 156 5.59 24.55 -23.81
N ARG A 157 6.92 24.58 -23.85
CA ARG A 157 7.76 24.81 -22.65
C ARG A 157 7.62 26.21 -22.08
N GLU A 158 7.46 27.20 -22.92
CA GLU A 158 7.27 28.59 -22.53
C GLU A 158 5.96 28.76 -21.74
N ASP A 159 4.90 28.10 -22.17
CA ASP A 159 3.63 28.08 -21.46
C ASP A 159 3.76 27.35 -20.12
N MET A 160 4.47 26.22 -20.08
CA MET A 160 4.72 25.49 -18.83
C MET A 160 5.48 26.36 -17.83
N GLU A 161 6.51 27.07 -18.28
CA GLU A 161 7.30 27.94 -17.43
C GLU A 161 6.46 29.11 -16.91
N ARG A 162 5.70 29.80 -17.79
CA ARG A 162 4.81 30.88 -17.41
C ARG A 162 3.74 30.45 -16.40
N GLN A 163 3.10 29.30 -16.62
CA GLN A 163 2.10 28.76 -15.70
C GLN A 163 2.73 28.30 -14.38
N GLY A 164 3.90 27.68 -14.43
CA GLY A 164 4.63 27.29 -13.24
C GLY A 164 5.00 28.49 -12.36
N GLN A 165 5.48 29.58 -12.95
CA GLN A 165 5.74 30.82 -12.23
C GLN A 165 4.46 31.43 -11.62
N ALA A 166 3.34 31.39 -12.34
CA ALA A 166 2.06 31.85 -11.82
C ALA A 166 1.55 31.00 -10.64
N LEU A 167 1.84 29.69 -10.64
CA LEU A 167 1.54 28.81 -9.50
C LEU A 167 2.44 29.10 -8.30
N LEU A 168 3.75 29.34 -8.50
CA LEU A 168 4.64 29.78 -7.43
C LEU A 168 4.15 31.07 -6.76
N ALA A 169 3.65 32.02 -7.55
CA ALA A 169 3.11 33.27 -7.02
C ALA A 169 1.86 33.08 -6.14
N LYS A 170 1.22 31.88 -6.15
CA LYS A 170 0.13 31.52 -5.23
C LYS A 170 0.63 31.02 -3.85
N GLY A 171 1.96 30.91 -3.63
CA GLY A 171 2.56 30.77 -2.32
C GLY A 171 3.19 29.43 -1.98
N CYS A 172 3.18 28.40 -2.86
CA CYS A 172 3.93 27.18 -2.61
C CYS A 172 5.46 27.43 -2.75
N LYS A 173 6.28 26.60 -2.07
CA LYS A 173 7.75 26.77 -2.09
C LYS A 173 8.37 26.32 -3.43
N ALA A 174 7.78 25.30 -4.06
CA ALA A 174 8.21 24.81 -5.36
C ALA A 174 7.04 24.21 -6.16
N VAL A 175 7.18 24.15 -7.48
CA VAL A 175 6.24 23.52 -8.41
C VAL A 175 7.00 22.54 -9.30
N LEU A 176 6.50 21.33 -9.44
CA LEU A 176 6.90 20.37 -10.48
C LEU A 176 5.78 20.26 -11.52
N MET A 177 5.88 21.00 -12.61
CA MET A 177 4.97 20.91 -13.75
C MET A 177 5.22 19.60 -14.49
N LYS A 178 4.21 18.70 -14.55
CA LYS A 178 4.33 17.38 -15.18
C LYS A 178 3.99 17.47 -16.67
N GLY A 179 4.97 17.34 -17.55
CA GLY A 179 4.81 17.45 -19.01
C GLY A 179 4.38 16.18 -19.73
N GLY A 180 3.94 15.15 -19.02
CA GLY A 180 3.52 13.89 -19.65
C GLY A 180 2.33 13.99 -20.61
N HIS A 181 1.62 15.12 -20.63
CA HIS A 181 0.54 15.43 -21.58
C HIS A 181 1.02 16.16 -22.86
N MET A 182 2.27 16.61 -22.89
CA MET A 182 2.84 17.18 -24.13
C MET A 182 3.00 16.10 -25.20
N ALA A 183 2.91 16.52 -26.46
CA ALA A 183 3.22 15.64 -27.59
C ALA A 183 4.73 15.36 -27.69
N GLY A 184 5.11 14.27 -28.34
CA GLY A 184 6.51 13.93 -28.62
C GLY A 184 7.04 12.71 -27.87
N GLU A 185 8.28 12.34 -28.16
CA GLU A 185 8.96 11.14 -27.65
C GLU A 185 9.44 11.27 -26.19
N HIS A 186 9.41 12.48 -25.64
CA HIS A 186 9.86 12.78 -24.29
C HIS A 186 8.74 13.33 -23.42
N CYS A 187 8.87 13.14 -22.11
CA CYS A 187 8.00 13.71 -21.09
C CYS A 187 8.83 14.69 -20.25
N PRO A 188 8.91 15.97 -20.65
CA PRO A 188 9.66 16.97 -19.91
C PRO A 188 8.87 17.40 -18.66
N ASP A 189 9.49 17.35 -17.48
CA ASP A 189 8.95 17.92 -16.26
C ASP A 189 9.80 19.12 -15.87
N LEU A 190 9.15 20.19 -15.39
CA LEU A 190 9.81 21.45 -15.02
C LEU A 190 9.71 21.65 -13.50
N LEU A 191 10.84 21.67 -12.82
CA LEU A 191 10.94 22.06 -11.40
C LEU A 191 11.24 23.56 -11.31
N LEU A 192 10.34 24.30 -10.67
CA LEU A 192 10.49 25.72 -10.38
C LEU A 192 10.44 25.99 -8.88
N SER A 193 11.32 26.86 -8.41
CA SER A 193 11.32 27.46 -7.07
C SER A 193 12.06 28.79 -7.09
N ALA A 194 12.25 29.43 -5.95
CA ALA A 194 13.11 30.59 -5.85
C ALA A 194 14.57 30.31 -6.26
N GLU A 195 15.03 29.05 -6.11
CA GLU A 195 16.42 28.63 -6.35
C GLU A 195 16.57 27.82 -7.65
N TYR A 196 15.49 27.23 -8.16
CA TYR A 196 15.57 26.26 -9.25
C TYR A 196 14.66 26.62 -10.42
N ASN A 197 15.20 26.49 -11.63
CA ASN A 197 14.50 26.42 -12.92
C ASN A 197 15.15 25.28 -13.70
N LEU A 198 14.68 24.04 -13.48
CA LEU A 198 15.34 22.83 -13.97
C LEU A 198 14.36 21.93 -14.73
N TRP A 199 14.78 21.52 -15.92
CA TRP A 199 14.06 20.54 -16.72
C TRP A 199 14.58 19.14 -16.48
N PHE A 200 13.63 18.18 -16.37
CA PHE A 200 13.90 16.75 -16.21
C PHE A 200 13.27 16.00 -17.36
N GLU A 201 14.08 15.48 -18.24
CA GLU A 201 13.64 14.70 -19.39
C GLU A 201 13.48 13.21 -19.03
N ALA A 202 12.51 12.56 -19.66
CA ALA A 202 12.40 11.11 -19.66
C ALA A 202 11.80 10.65 -20.99
N PRO A 203 12.20 9.47 -21.49
CA PRO A 203 11.54 8.91 -22.66
C PRO A 203 10.10 8.58 -22.35
N ARG A 204 9.22 8.74 -23.35
CA ARG A 204 7.83 8.29 -23.26
C ARG A 204 7.78 6.78 -23.40
N VAL A 205 7.08 6.14 -22.48
CA VAL A 205 6.82 4.70 -22.54
C VAL A 205 5.43 4.48 -23.11
N GLU A 206 5.35 3.88 -24.28
CA GLU A 206 4.09 3.53 -24.91
C GLU A 206 3.49 2.29 -24.22
N THR A 207 2.48 2.52 -23.39
CA THR A 207 1.80 1.45 -22.64
C THR A 207 0.39 1.91 -22.23
N PRO A 208 -0.60 1.00 -22.20
CA PRO A 208 -1.90 1.28 -21.60
C PRO A 208 -1.84 1.34 -20.06
N ASP A 209 -0.80 0.77 -19.46
CA ASP A 209 -0.66 0.54 -18.02
C ASP A 209 -0.08 1.77 -17.30
N THR A 210 -0.85 2.83 -17.26
CA THR A 210 -0.45 4.13 -16.70
C THR A 210 -1.30 4.56 -15.52
N HIS A 211 -2.15 3.67 -14.97
CA HIS A 211 -2.98 4.00 -13.82
C HIS A 211 -2.13 4.23 -12.57
N GLY A 212 -2.37 5.36 -11.91
CA GLY A 212 -1.67 5.76 -10.69
C GLY A 212 -0.27 6.38 -10.89
N THR A 213 0.14 6.74 -12.13
CA THR A 213 1.43 7.41 -12.38
C THR A 213 1.60 8.68 -11.56
N GLY A 214 0.57 9.55 -11.48
CA GLY A 214 0.60 10.78 -10.68
C GLY A 214 0.78 10.49 -9.20
N CYS A 215 -0.07 9.63 -8.64
CA CYS A 215 0.02 9.20 -7.23
C CYS A 215 1.40 8.59 -6.91
N THR A 216 1.93 7.76 -7.80
CA THR A 216 3.24 7.13 -7.63
C THR A 216 4.38 8.16 -7.63
N LEU A 217 4.36 9.12 -8.57
CA LEU A 217 5.37 10.17 -8.61
C LEU A 217 5.34 11.04 -7.36
N SER A 218 4.17 11.57 -7.00
CA SER A 218 4.02 12.46 -5.83
C SER A 218 4.35 11.75 -4.51
N SER A 219 4.06 10.46 -4.40
CA SER A 219 4.43 9.64 -3.24
C SER A 219 5.93 9.34 -3.18
N ALA A 220 6.56 9.05 -4.33
CA ALA A 220 8.01 8.90 -4.39
C ALA A 220 8.72 10.20 -4.00
N LEU A 221 8.25 11.35 -4.48
CA LEU A 221 8.75 12.68 -4.09
C LEU A 221 8.64 12.89 -2.57
N ALA A 222 7.49 12.60 -1.97
CA ALA A 222 7.31 12.72 -0.52
C ALA A 222 8.27 11.81 0.25
N ALA A 223 8.49 10.58 -0.22
CA ALA A 223 9.44 9.66 0.39
C ALA A 223 10.89 10.17 0.30
N GLU A 224 11.29 10.73 -0.86
CA GLU A 224 12.64 11.26 -1.05
C GLU A 224 12.88 12.52 -0.22
N LEU A 225 11.91 13.44 -0.17
CA LEU A 225 11.98 14.64 0.67
C LEU A 225 12.01 14.28 2.17
N ALA A 226 11.21 13.29 2.60
CA ALA A 226 11.26 12.79 3.97
C ALA A 226 12.66 12.28 4.37
N LYS A 227 13.42 11.70 3.43
CA LYS A 227 14.80 11.23 3.64
C LYS A 227 15.81 12.37 3.73
N GLY A 228 15.42 13.60 3.38
CA GLY A 228 16.26 14.78 3.41
C GLY A 228 16.97 15.08 2.10
N ASN A 229 16.54 14.46 0.99
CA ASN A 229 17.07 14.78 -0.33
C ASN A 229 16.67 16.20 -0.74
N SER A 230 17.53 16.88 -1.51
CA SER A 230 17.20 18.16 -2.13
C SER A 230 16.04 18.01 -3.11
N LEU A 231 15.33 19.11 -3.43
CA LEU A 231 14.26 19.08 -4.43
C LEU A 231 14.72 18.51 -5.79
N PRO A 232 15.86 18.91 -6.38
CA PRO A 232 16.33 18.34 -7.64
C PRO A 232 16.66 16.84 -7.53
N ASP A 233 17.25 16.38 -6.42
CA ASP A 233 17.56 14.97 -6.23
C ASP A 233 16.30 14.15 -5.99
N ALA A 234 15.34 14.66 -5.22
CA ALA A 234 14.05 14.02 -5.02
C ALA A 234 13.30 13.83 -6.35
N VAL A 235 13.30 14.86 -7.22
CA VAL A 235 12.68 14.76 -8.56
C VAL A 235 13.40 13.73 -9.42
N ARG A 236 14.75 13.73 -9.43
CA ARG A 236 15.55 12.77 -10.22
C ARG A 236 15.25 11.33 -9.81
N GLU A 237 15.28 11.07 -8.51
CA GLU A 237 15.04 9.73 -7.96
C GLU A 237 13.59 9.25 -8.17
N ALA A 238 12.62 10.13 -7.91
CA ALA A 238 11.21 9.81 -8.09
C ALA A 238 10.86 9.55 -9.57
N LYS A 239 11.38 10.37 -10.49
CA LYS A 239 11.17 10.21 -11.93
C LYS A 239 11.84 8.94 -12.47
N ALA A 240 13.07 8.64 -12.03
CA ALA A 240 13.75 7.39 -12.39
C ALA A 240 13.01 6.16 -11.88
N TYR A 241 12.51 6.18 -10.66
CA TYR A 241 11.67 5.10 -10.10
C TYR A 241 10.39 4.93 -10.91
N LEU A 242 9.66 6.03 -11.17
CA LEU A 242 8.42 5.98 -11.95
C LEU A 242 8.65 5.41 -13.35
N LEU A 243 9.72 5.81 -14.04
CA LEU A 243 10.07 5.29 -15.37
C LEU A 243 10.26 3.78 -15.33
N ARG A 244 10.98 3.25 -14.35
CA ARG A 244 11.14 1.79 -14.16
C ARG A 244 9.81 1.11 -13.88
N ALA A 245 8.96 1.71 -13.03
CA ALA A 245 7.66 1.17 -12.66
C ALA A 245 6.69 1.11 -13.86
N ILE A 246 6.68 2.13 -14.73
CA ILE A 246 5.89 2.15 -15.97
C ILE A 246 6.44 1.12 -16.96
N SER A 247 7.76 1.11 -17.22
CA SER A 247 8.38 0.19 -18.17
C SER A 247 8.15 -1.27 -17.82
N ALA A 248 7.98 -1.60 -16.55
CA ALA A 248 7.72 -2.95 -16.07
C ALA A 248 6.23 -3.27 -15.83
N ALA A 249 5.32 -2.33 -16.09
CA ALA A 249 3.90 -2.48 -15.80
C ALA A 249 3.26 -3.67 -16.54
N HIS A 250 3.71 -3.98 -17.77
CA HIS A 250 3.30 -5.13 -18.55
C HIS A 250 3.50 -6.49 -17.84
N ARG A 251 4.32 -6.55 -16.78
CA ARG A 251 4.54 -7.75 -15.95
C ARG A 251 3.41 -7.99 -14.94
N LEU A 252 2.52 -7.00 -14.77
CA LEU A 252 1.35 -7.11 -13.92
C LEU A 252 0.15 -7.48 -14.78
N GLU A 253 -0.40 -8.65 -14.60
CA GLU A 253 -1.63 -9.06 -15.28
C GLU A 253 -2.84 -8.61 -14.46
N VAL A 254 -3.07 -7.28 -14.40
CA VAL A 254 -4.17 -6.66 -13.66
C VAL A 254 -5.19 -6.08 -14.64
N GLY A 255 -6.45 -6.40 -14.42
CA GLY A 255 -7.56 -6.00 -15.28
C GLY A 255 -7.92 -7.07 -16.31
N MET A 256 -9.14 -6.95 -16.83
CA MET A 256 -9.66 -7.85 -17.86
C MET A 256 -9.10 -7.49 -19.24
N LYS A 257 -8.95 -8.49 -20.08
CA LYS A 257 -8.59 -8.35 -21.49
C LYS A 257 -9.75 -8.83 -22.36
N ASP A 258 -9.85 -8.27 -23.56
CA ASP A 258 -10.78 -8.75 -24.58
C ASP A 258 -10.27 -10.05 -25.24
N GLU A 259 -11.06 -10.58 -26.17
CA GLU A 259 -10.74 -11.82 -26.90
C GLU A 259 -9.44 -11.72 -27.74
N THR A 260 -8.97 -10.51 -28.03
CA THR A 260 -7.70 -10.25 -28.74
C THR A 260 -6.51 -10.10 -27.80
N GLY A 261 -6.73 -10.17 -26.46
CA GLY A 261 -5.71 -9.95 -25.44
C GLY A 261 -5.42 -8.48 -25.12
N ARG A 262 -6.22 -7.53 -25.65
CA ARG A 262 -6.10 -6.10 -25.37
C ARG A 262 -6.75 -5.78 -24.03
N SER A 263 -6.10 -4.98 -23.21
CA SER A 263 -6.65 -4.52 -21.94
C SER A 263 -7.90 -3.69 -22.14
N LEU A 264 -8.97 -4.01 -21.39
CA LEU A 264 -10.24 -3.26 -21.38
C LEU A 264 -10.16 -1.96 -20.57
N GLY A 265 -9.12 -1.79 -19.77
CA GLY A 265 -8.89 -0.62 -18.94
C GLY A 265 -7.42 -0.25 -18.87
N HIS A 266 -7.09 0.66 -17.95
CA HIS A 266 -5.72 1.06 -17.69
C HIS A 266 -5.14 0.25 -16.53
N GLY A 267 -4.13 -0.60 -16.82
CA GLY A 267 -3.39 -1.34 -15.79
C GLY A 267 -2.58 -0.39 -14.90
N PRO A 268 -2.24 -0.82 -13.67
CA PRO A 268 -1.41 -0.02 -12.76
C PRO A 268 0.06 -0.10 -13.12
N VAL A 269 0.84 0.90 -12.68
CA VAL A 269 2.30 0.84 -12.72
C VAL A 269 2.83 -0.19 -11.72
N PHE A 270 4.03 -0.73 -11.95
CA PHE A 270 4.62 -1.79 -11.12
C PHE A 270 5.36 -1.22 -9.90
N HIS A 271 4.64 -0.85 -8.85
CA HIS A 271 5.19 -0.19 -7.66
C HIS A 271 6.33 -0.97 -6.98
N ALA A 272 6.31 -2.31 -6.99
CA ALA A 272 7.30 -3.14 -6.33
C ALA A 272 8.58 -3.39 -7.15
N ILE A 273 8.81 -2.64 -8.24
CA ILE A 273 9.90 -2.90 -9.21
C ILE A 273 11.28 -2.94 -8.55
N ASP A 274 11.55 -2.07 -7.58
CA ASP A 274 12.84 -2.01 -6.89
C ASP A 274 12.98 -3.08 -5.78
N GLN A 275 11.88 -3.74 -5.39
CA GLN A 275 11.87 -4.81 -4.38
C GLN A 275 12.07 -6.20 -4.97
N ILE A 276 11.74 -6.39 -6.26
CA ILE A 276 11.93 -7.64 -6.96
C ILE A 276 13.37 -7.71 -7.47
N ARG A 277 14.29 -8.12 -6.61
CA ARG A 277 15.61 -8.56 -7.08
C ARG A 277 15.44 -9.80 -7.93
N ALA A 278 16.16 -9.87 -9.06
CA ALA A 278 16.17 -11.05 -9.91
C ALA A 278 16.41 -12.31 -9.06
N PRO A 279 15.62 -13.39 -9.24
CA PRO A 279 15.74 -14.59 -8.40
C PRO A 279 17.14 -15.23 -8.36
N SER A 280 17.96 -14.98 -9.37
CA SER A 280 19.30 -15.55 -9.51
C SER A 280 20.36 -14.98 -8.56
N ALA A 281 20.25 -13.73 -8.09
CA ALA A 281 21.26 -13.13 -7.22
C ALA A 281 21.07 -13.50 -5.73
N LEU A 282 19.84 -13.85 -5.32
CA LEU A 282 19.56 -14.29 -3.94
C LEU A 282 19.75 -15.77 -3.71
N LEU A 283 19.70 -16.60 -4.76
CA LEU A 283 19.84 -18.04 -4.66
C LEU A 283 21.30 -18.53 -4.73
N GLY A 284 22.23 -17.74 -5.24
CA GLY A 284 23.64 -18.14 -5.40
C GLY A 284 24.47 -18.03 -4.12
N SER A 285 24.29 -16.98 -3.32
CA SER A 285 25.13 -16.76 -2.12
C SER A 285 24.42 -17.01 -0.79
N ARG A 286 23.08 -16.85 -0.75
CA ARG A 286 22.33 -17.02 0.52
C ARG A 286 21.78 -18.43 0.76
N ARG A 287 21.71 -19.30 -0.27
CA ARG A 287 21.32 -20.70 -0.05
C ARG A 287 22.31 -21.44 0.85
N SER A 288 23.60 -21.16 0.71
CA SER A 288 24.62 -21.77 1.55
C SER A 288 24.65 -21.18 2.95
N ASP A 289 24.41 -19.86 3.07
CA ASP A 289 24.50 -19.19 4.37
C ASP A 289 23.25 -19.35 5.22
N THR A 290 22.05 -19.36 4.62
CA THR A 290 20.81 -19.65 5.37
C THR A 290 20.74 -21.12 5.77
N LEU A 291 21.20 -22.04 4.92
CA LEU A 291 21.34 -23.45 5.29
C LEU A 291 22.47 -23.66 6.32
N LYS A 292 23.60 -22.93 6.21
CA LYS A 292 24.70 -22.99 7.19
C LYS A 292 24.32 -22.42 8.54
N VAL A 293 23.54 -21.33 8.59
CA VAL A 293 23.02 -20.76 9.84
C VAL A 293 22.06 -21.74 10.52
N LEU A 294 21.19 -22.41 9.77
CA LEU A 294 20.28 -23.43 10.32
C LEU A 294 21.03 -24.71 10.73
N THR A 295 22.16 -25.03 10.09
CA THR A 295 22.98 -26.21 10.42
C THR A 295 24.06 -25.93 11.46
N ASN A 296 24.58 -24.71 11.59
CA ASN A 296 25.66 -24.39 12.52
C ASN A 296 25.20 -23.98 13.93
N GLU A 297 23.94 -23.59 14.12
CA GLU A 297 23.45 -23.21 15.45
C GLU A 297 22.92 -24.38 16.30
N GLY A 298 23.38 -25.59 16.08
CA GLY A 298 23.08 -26.74 16.99
C GLY A 298 21.65 -27.24 16.96
N PHE A 299 20.76 -26.63 16.13
CA PHE A 299 19.35 -27.03 16.04
C PHE A 299 19.16 -28.36 15.30
N LEU A 300 20.16 -28.76 14.48
CA LEU A 300 20.14 -29.98 13.69
C LEU A 300 21.24 -30.98 14.05
N LYS A 301 22.05 -30.72 15.07
CA LYS A 301 23.12 -31.68 15.48
C LYS A 301 22.65 -32.94 16.17
N ASN A 302 21.37 -33.06 16.49
CA ASN A 302 20.81 -34.30 17.06
C ASN A 302 19.71 -34.88 16.16
N GLN A 303 19.99 -35.04 14.90
CA GLN A 303 19.30 -35.94 13.94
C GLN A 303 17.86 -36.40 14.29
N GLU A 304 16.99 -35.50 14.69
CA GLU A 304 15.56 -35.76 14.70
C GLU A 304 14.91 -34.82 13.71
N ALA A 305 14.91 -35.22 12.44
CA ALA A 305 14.22 -34.49 11.38
C ALA A 305 12.72 -34.72 11.53
N PHE A 306 11.99 -33.63 11.83
CA PHE A 306 10.55 -33.66 11.87
C PHE A 306 9.96 -33.22 10.54
N THR A 307 9.21 -34.03 9.88
CA THR A 307 8.47 -33.69 8.67
C THR A 307 6.99 -33.64 8.99
N LEU A 308 6.41 -32.44 8.98
CA LEU A 308 4.98 -32.27 9.04
C LEU A 308 4.42 -32.46 7.63
N ARG A 309 3.79 -33.58 7.35
CA ARG A 309 2.93 -33.71 6.18
C ARG A 309 1.57 -33.10 6.53
N ALA A 310 1.35 -31.87 6.10
CA ALA A 310 0.00 -31.36 6.00
C ALA A 310 -0.66 -32.05 4.80
N ILE A 311 -1.76 -32.70 5.04
CA ILE A 311 -2.60 -33.27 3.99
C ILE A 311 -3.14 -32.09 3.17
N SER A 312 -2.65 -31.95 1.95
CA SER A 312 -2.99 -30.99 0.90
C SER A 312 -2.35 -29.59 0.91
N MET A 313 -1.08 -29.44 1.26
CA MET A 313 -0.16 -28.45 0.66
C MET A 313 1.22 -28.60 1.26
N PRO A 314 2.32 -28.43 0.52
CA PRO A 314 3.65 -28.57 1.09
C PRO A 314 3.98 -27.34 1.93
N ALA A 315 3.74 -27.42 3.23
CA ALA A 315 4.35 -26.52 4.17
C ALA A 315 5.52 -27.26 4.81
N ILE A 316 6.71 -26.97 4.33
CA ILE A 316 7.94 -27.44 4.94
C ILE A 316 8.21 -26.51 6.13
N ILE A 317 7.87 -26.94 7.31
CA ILE A 317 8.51 -26.44 8.52
C ILE A 317 9.65 -27.40 8.79
N ALA A 318 10.84 -26.96 8.44
CA ALA A 318 12.15 -27.56 8.68
C ALA A 318 12.14 -28.97 9.31
N GLY A 319 12.21 -29.96 8.47
CA GLY A 319 12.87 -31.23 8.80
C GLY A 319 12.27 -32.16 9.84
N THR A 320 11.04 -31.98 10.32
CA THR A 320 10.45 -32.84 11.34
C THR A 320 9.38 -33.76 10.75
N LYS A 321 9.58 -35.07 10.80
CA LYS A 321 8.56 -36.06 10.42
C LYS A 321 7.66 -36.38 11.62
N ILE A 322 6.39 -36.01 11.54
CA ILE A 322 5.36 -36.45 12.47
C ILE A 322 4.50 -37.48 11.76
N ASN A 323 4.55 -38.74 12.24
CA ASN A 323 3.61 -39.78 11.81
C ASN A 323 2.29 -39.54 12.52
N VAL A 324 1.29 -39.05 11.80
CA VAL A 324 -0.10 -39.02 12.25
C VAL A 324 -0.76 -40.31 11.75
N PRO A 325 -1.38 -41.12 12.59
CA PRO A 325 -2.14 -42.26 12.10
C PRO A 325 -3.23 -41.81 11.14
N VAL A 326 -3.29 -42.40 9.95
CA VAL A 326 -4.27 -42.11 8.93
C VAL A 326 -5.62 -42.70 9.36
N ALA A 327 -6.41 -41.92 10.08
CA ALA A 327 -7.80 -42.20 10.32
C ALA A 327 -8.58 -40.87 10.28
N ALA A 328 -8.73 -40.31 9.13
CA ALA A 328 -9.80 -39.47 8.60
C ALA A 328 -9.28 -38.62 7.43
N LYS A 329 -9.87 -38.77 6.28
CA LYS A 329 -9.66 -37.84 5.14
C LYS A 329 -10.25 -36.49 5.52
N PRO A 330 -9.50 -35.39 5.46
CA PRO A 330 -10.08 -34.06 5.68
C PRO A 330 -10.99 -33.74 4.50
N THR A 331 -12.24 -33.48 4.76
CA THR A 331 -13.18 -32.94 3.78
C THR A 331 -13.10 -31.42 3.86
N VAL A 332 -12.66 -30.79 2.79
CA VAL A 332 -12.74 -29.33 2.64
C VAL A 332 -14.15 -28.99 2.23
N VAL A 333 -14.94 -28.37 3.10
CA VAL A 333 -16.23 -27.81 2.75
C VAL A 333 -16.01 -26.37 2.30
N ILE A 334 -16.14 -26.11 1.00
CA ILE A 334 -16.20 -24.76 0.44
C ILE A 334 -17.67 -24.32 0.51
N ALA A 335 -17.99 -23.33 1.32
CA ALA A 335 -19.30 -22.72 1.33
C ALA A 335 -19.50 -21.94 0.03
N GLY A 336 -20.56 -22.25 -0.72
CA GLY A 336 -20.95 -21.56 -1.93
C GLY A 336 -21.43 -20.12 -1.66
N PRO A 337 -21.43 -19.25 -2.68
CA PRO A 337 -21.86 -17.86 -2.53
C PRO A 337 -23.37 -17.79 -2.30
N GLY A 338 -23.81 -17.20 -1.19
CA GLY A 338 -25.22 -16.83 -1.07
C GLY A 338 -25.92 -16.82 0.28
N GLN A 339 -25.25 -16.98 1.41
CA GLN A 339 -25.92 -16.76 2.70
C GLN A 339 -25.04 -16.00 3.68
N MET A 340 -25.45 -14.77 4.02
CA MET A 340 -24.89 -14.06 5.19
C MET A 340 -25.33 -14.76 6.48
N PRO A 341 -24.41 -15.06 7.40
CA PRO A 341 -24.79 -15.55 8.73
C PRO A 341 -25.43 -14.42 9.55
N PRO A 342 -26.40 -14.74 10.44
CA PRO A 342 -27.00 -13.75 11.33
C PRO A 342 -25.95 -13.20 12.32
N ARG A 343 -26.13 -11.95 12.75
CA ARG A 343 -25.25 -11.26 13.70
C ARG A 343 -25.06 -12.10 14.97
N PRO A 344 -23.82 -12.25 15.46
CA PRO A 344 -23.58 -12.99 16.70
C PRO A 344 -24.19 -12.24 17.89
N GLN A 345 -24.97 -12.97 18.69
CA GLN A 345 -25.43 -12.52 19.99
C GLN A 345 -24.27 -12.50 21.01
N PRO A 346 -24.28 -11.65 22.02
CA PRO A 346 -23.20 -11.60 23.00
C PRO A 346 -23.11 -12.91 23.77
N ILE A 347 -21.91 -13.50 23.79
CA ILE A 347 -21.59 -14.77 24.43
C ILE A 347 -21.57 -14.57 25.96
N PRO A 348 -22.31 -15.36 26.75
CA PRO A 348 -22.20 -15.31 28.21
C PRO A 348 -20.81 -15.75 28.67
N ASN A 349 -20.24 -15.06 29.65
CA ASN A 349 -18.92 -15.24 30.25
C ASN A 349 -18.77 -16.56 31.04
N ARG A 350 -19.05 -17.72 30.46
CA ARG A 350 -18.67 -19.03 31.00
C ARG A 350 -18.42 -20.01 29.85
N ILE A 351 -17.18 -20.02 29.36
CA ILE A 351 -16.70 -21.13 28.54
C ILE A 351 -16.02 -22.11 29.48
N ALA A 352 -16.61 -23.27 29.68
CA ALA A 352 -15.91 -24.38 30.30
C ALA A 352 -14.71 -24.80 29.40
N PRO A 353 -13.54 -25.10 29.97
CA PRO A 353 -12.41 -25.50 29.16
C PRO A 353 -12.74 -26.82 28.47
N ILE A 354 -12.72 -26.85 27.14
CA ILE A 354 -12.77 -28.08 26.37
C ILE A 354 -11.38 -28.72 26.49
N THR A 355 -11.23 -29.62 27.42
CA THR A 355 -10.08 -30.55 27.47
C THR A 355 -10.37 -31.68 26.48
N SER A 356 -9.96 -31.52 25.22
CA SER A 356 -9.82 -32.68 24.36
C SER A 356 -8.63 -33.51 24.88
N ASP A 357 -8.92 -34.69 25.33
CA ASP A 357 -7.89 -35.61 25.79
C ASP A 357 -7.04 -36.10 24.60
N LEU A 358 -5.91 -35.42 24.40
CA LEU A 358 -4.89 -35.81 23.44
C LEU A 358 -3.79 -36.69 24.12
N SER A 359 -4.11 -37.34 25.24
CA SER A 359 -3.17 -38.17 25.97
C SER A 359 -2.63 -39.37 25.16
N GLY A 360 -3.23 -39.67 24.00
CA GLY A 360 -2.76 -40.70 23.07
C GLY A 360 -1.74 -40.24 22.02
N LEU A 361 -1.49 -38.92 21.87
CA LEU A 361 -0.52 -38.42 20.89
C LEU A 361 0.90 -38.51 21.50
N ARG A 362 1.65 -39.51 21.14
CA ARG A 362 3.08 -39.61 21.47
C ARG A 362 3.90 -39.29 20.23
N LEU A 363 4.78 -38.32 20.35
CA LEU A 363 5.92 -38.19 19.44
C LEU A 363 6.95 -39.26 19.85
N ALA A 364 7.56 -39.89 18.86
CA ALA A 364 8.72 -40.76 19.13
C ALA A 364 9.80 -39.89 19.78
N GLY A 365 10.06 -40.11 21.08
CA GLY A 365 11.06 -39.34 21.86
C GLY A 365 10.48 -38.27 22.79
N THR A 366 9.76 -38.63 23.84
CA THR A 366 9.51 -37.85 25.09
C THR A 366 8.98 -36.41 24.98
N SER A 367 8.11 -36.05 24.05
CA SER A 367 7.45 -34.76 24.04
C SER A 367 5.94 -34.87 24.35
N LYS A 368 5.45 -34.03 25.28
CA LYS A 368 4.02 -33.95 25.62
C LYS A 368 3.39 -32.70 24.96
N PHE A 369 2.21 -32.88 24.39
CA PHE A 369 1.43 -31.76 23.86
C PHE A 369 0.36 -31.34 24.87
N THR A 370 0.24 -30.04 25.08
CA THR A 370 -0.87 -29.49 25.84
C THR A 370 -1.56 -28.46 24.94
N VAL A 371 -2.83 -28.67 24.67
CA VAL A 371 -3.64 -27.69 23.89
C VAL A 371 -4.41 -26.86 24.90
N GLN A 372 -4.13 -25.57 24.91
CA GLN A 372 -4.90 -24.59 25.65
C GLN A 372 -5.60 -23.67 24.63
N THR A 373 -6.78 -23.19 24.91
CA THR A 373 -7.60 -22.37 24.01
C THR A 373 -6.76 -21.26 23.36
N GLY A 374 -6.55 -21.35 22.04
CA GLY A 374 -5.80 -20.37 21.24
C GLY A 374 -4.31 -20.64 21.06
N PHE A 375 -3.70 -21.60 21.79
CA PHE A 375 -2.27 -21.83 21.66
C PHE A 375 -1.93 -23.34 21.74
N LEU A 376 -1.15 -23.82 20.80
CA LEU A 376 -0.50 -25.11 20.88
C LEU A 376 0.91 -24.89 21.47
N ARG A 377 1.13 -25.36 22.70
CA ARG A 377 2.46 -25.28 23.31
C ARG A 377 3.11 -26.66 23.23
N VAL A 378 4.16 -26.77 22.44
CA VAL A 378 4.98 -27.97 22.37
C VAL A 378 6.11 -27.83 23.39
N LYS A 379 6.09 -28.65 24.44
CA LYS A 379 7.23 -28.72 25.37
C LYS A 379 8.18 -29.78 24.85
N THR A 380 9.34 -29.37 24.43
CA THR A 380 10.49 -30.25 24.23
C THR A 380 11.33 -30.24 25.50
N THR A 381 12.05 -31.29 25.77
CA THR A 381 12.86 -31.43 26.99
C THR A 381 13.96 -30.37 27.14
N ARG A 382 14.16 -29.47 26.16
CA ARG A 382 15.25 -28.48 26.21
C ARG A 382 14.85 -27.02 25.95
N LYS A 383 13.77 -26.70 25.21
CA LYS A 383 13.24 -25.33 25.10
C LYS A 383 11.78 -25.34 24.61
N PRO A 384 10.90 -24.48 25.12
CA PRO A 384 9.53 -24.39 24.65
C PRO A 384 9.48 -23.67 23.30
N ILE A 385 8.76 -24.26 22.33
CA ILE A 385 8.41 -23.61 21.05
C ILE A 385 6.94 -23.22 21.13
N ASN A 386 6.64 -21.94 20.95
CA ASN A 386 5.26 -21.47 20.88
C ASN A 386 4.79 -21.52 19.43
N VAL A 387 3.81 -22.36 19.14
CA VAL A 387 3.12 -22.37 17.85
C VAL A 387 1.73 -21.77 18.07
N VAL A 388 1.47 -20.63 17.44
CA VAL A 388 0.16 -19.99 17.52
C VAL A 388 -0.75 -20.67 16.49
N THR A 389 -1.83 -21.29 16.96
CA THR A 389 -2.91 -21.78 16.11
C THR A 389 -4.20 -21.12 16.55
N THR A 390 -4.88 -20.46 15.62
CA THR A 390 -6.21 -19.90 15.90
C THR A 390 -7.25 -20.99 15.64
N ALA A 391 -7.95 -21.41 16.67
CA ALA A 391 -9.11 -22.30 16.52
C ALA A 391 -10.31 -21.50 15.97
N VAL A 392 -10.86 -21.93 14.85
CA VAL A 392 -12.10 -21.39 14.29
C VAL A 392 -13.29 -22.16 14.89
N PRO A 393 -14.45 -21.54 15.12
CA PRO A 393 -15.60 -22.20 15.72
C PRO A 393 -16.04 -23.44 14.92
N MET A 394 -16.41 -24.47 15.65
CA MET A 394 -16.90 -25.73 15.06
C MET A 394 -18.24 -25.52 14.36
N THR A 395 -18.34 -25.95 13.11
CA THR A 395 -19.64 -26.11 12.42
C THR A 395 -20.10 -27.55 12.54
N ARG A 396 -21.40 -27.75 12.81
CA ARG A 396 -22.00 -29.08 12.79
C ARG A 396 -22.13 -29.56 11.33
N ALA A 397 -21.63 -30.74 11.07
CA ALA A 397 -21.95 -31.44 9.82
C ALA A 397 -23.43 -31.91 9.86
N ASN A 398 -24.07 -32.05 8.71
CA ASN A 398 -25.47 -32.49 8.61
C ASN A 398 -25.75 -33.90 9.15
N ASP A 399 -24.71 -34.67 9.49
CA ASP A 399 -24.80 -36.00 10.08
C ASP A 399 -24.69 -36.01 11.62
N GLY A 400 -24.62 -34.84 12.23
CA GLY A 400 -24.51 -34.72 13.69
C GLY A 400 -23.10 -34.89 14.28
N SER A 401 -22.07 -35.13 13.46
CA SER A 401 -20.68 -35.20 13.91
C SER A 401 -20.04 -33.80 13.95
N GLN A 402 -19.21 -33.54 14.98
CA GLN A 402 -18.45 -32.29 15.10
C GLN A 402 -17.03 -32.47 14.53
N LEU A 403 -16.67 -31.70 13.53
CA LEU A 403 -15.34 -31.69 12.97
C LEU A 403 -14.60 -30.38 13.32
N PRO A 404 -13.36 -30.41 13.80
CA PRO A 404 -12.61 -29.19 14.06
C PRO A 404 -12.14 -28.56 12.74
N VAL A 405 -12.47 -27.28 12.54
CA VAL A 405 -11.96 -26.49 11.43
C VAL A 405 -10.80 -25.66 11.95
N ILE A 406 -9.60 -25.90 11.41
CA ILE A 406 -8.41 -25.13 11.75
C ILE A 406 -8.12 -24.17 10.60
N SER A 407 -8.19 -22.85 10.84
CA SER A 407 -7.72 -21.85 9.88
C SER A 407 -6.32 -21.35 10.27
N ARG A 408 -5.49 -21.07 9.30
CA ARG A 408 -4.18 -20.44 9.48
C ARG A 408 -4.29 -18.94 9.36
N LYS A 409 -3.62 -18.23 10.27
CA LYS A 409 -3.01 -16.93 9.96
C LYS A 409 -1.50 -17.06 10.09
N PHE A 410 -0.81 -16.64 9.05
CA PHE A 410 0.62 -16.37 9.06
C PHE A 410 0.90 -15.03 9.71
#